data_151da6c490a431128b8f2356a19db287
#
_entry.id   151da6c490a431128b8f2356a19db287
#
_cell.length_a   1.000
_cell.length_b   1.000
_cell.length_c   1.000
_cell.angle_alpha   90.00
_cell.angle_beta   90.00
_cell.angle_gamma   90.00
#
_symmetry.space_group_name_H-M   'P 1'
#
loop_
_entity.id
_entity.type
_entity.pdbx_description
1 polymer ?
#
loop_
_entity_poly.entity_id
_entity_poly.type
_entity_poly.pdbx_seq_one_letter_code
_entity_poly.pdbx_strand_id
1 'polypeptide(L)'
;MFKHTKTIILSLGLVLALAACGPKPSGQEASPSHPSYSNLNSPSSLEEVRILLSAHLDKDSVEEFLKLVKDYNDIVGPSGLKGDFTEFTKTDYDVAKINPLWHEQKGDFIGTNCRINSYTLLKNTIEIPPVSQDDELLFMDNDAIDKGHVMDDKDKAAFNILFSRVKTEATQDVKVHAKRMAQYLSQFKFNDKVRMLSVVLHDNLDGDSLFIGHVGVLVPAKEGYLFLEKLTFEEPYQAIKFASKEEVYQYLGTKYSDYTGPGLAKPFIMDNDQWVEEPQ
;
A
#
# COMPACT_ATOMS: atom_id res chain seq x y z
N MET A 1 -25.29 40.08 90.62
CA MET A 1 -24.43 40.30 89.47
C MET A 1 -23.41 39.18 89.43
N PHE A 2 -23.75 38.03 88.90
CA PHE A 2 -22.87 36.89 88.82
C PHE A 2 -22.73 36.45 87.30
N LYS A 3 -21.51 36.51 86.80
CA LYS A 3 -21.14 36.02 85.50
C LYS A 3 -20.83 34.50 85.59
N HIS A 4 -21.60 33.70 84.85
CA HIS A 4 -21.25 32.29 84.74
C HIS A 4 -20.44 32.11 83.42
N THR A 5 -19.23 31.64 83.57
CA THR A 5 -18.31 31.25 82.51
C THR A 5 -18.61 29.78 82.18
N LYS A 6 -19.05 29.48 80.99
CA LYS A 6 -19.19 28.11 80.50
C LYS A 6 -17.92 27.72 79.77
N THR A 7 -17.25 26.71 80.28
CA THR A 7 -16.11 26.05 79.63
C THR A 7 -16.63 25.10 78.55
N ILE A 8 -16.21 25.31 77.33
CA ILE A 8 -16.47 24.38 76.22
C ILE A 8 -15.26 23.50 76.01
N ILE A 9 -15.44 22.20 76.22
CA ILE A 9 -14.46 21.17 75.93
C ILE A 9 -14.52 20.82 74.43
N LEU A 10 -13.45 21.10 73.70
CA LEU A 10 -13.32 20.80 72.30
C LEU A 10 -12.67 19.41 72.20
N SER A 11 -13.47 18.41 71.85
CA SER A 11 -12.98 17.06 71.53
C SER A 11 -12.45 17.03 70.05
N LEU A 12 -11.15 16.84 69.94
CA LEU A 12 -10.44 16.73 68.69
C LEU A 12 -10.61 15.29 68.15
N GLY A 13 -11.52 15.12 67.23
CA GLY A 13 -11.71 13.86 66.48
C GLY A 13 -10.65 13.73 65.38
N LEU A 14 -9.71 12.81 65.54
CA LEU A 14 -8.70 12.48 64.51
C LEU A 14 -9.34 11.57 63.47
N VAL A 15 -9.67 12.14 62.31
CA VAL A 15 -10.14 11.36 61.14
C VAL A 15 -8.89 10.92 60.37
N LEU A 16 -8.54 9.64 60.48
CA LEU A 16 -7.57 9.00 59.56
C LEU A 16 -8.20 8.81 58.19
N ALA A 17 -7.85 9.65 57.24
CA ALA A 17 -8.15 9.43 55.80
C ALA A 17 -7.14 8.41 55.26
N LEU A 18 -7.58 7.16 55.09
CA LEU A 18 -6.85 6.16 54.34
C LEU A 18 -6.92 6.55 52.81
N ALA A 19 -5.87 7.17 52.34
CA ALA A 19 -5.68 7.37 50.91
C ALA A 19 -5.39 6.02 50.26
N ALA A 20 -6.40 5.40 49.65
CA ALA A 20 -6.22 4.27 48.76
C ALA A 20 -5.53 4.76 47.49
N CYS A 21 -4.21 4.61 47.43
CA CYS A 21 -3.46 4.67 46.17
C CYS A 21 -3.79 3.41 45.34
N GLY A 22 -4.89 3.47 44.58
CA GLY A 22 -5.09 2.53 43.48
C GLY A 22 -4.03 2.80 42.40
N PRO A 23 -3.43 1.76 41.78
CA PRO A 23 -2.54 1.99 40.66
C PRO A 23 -3.35 2.63 39.55
N LYS A 24 -2.95 3.83 39.12
CA LYS A 24 -3.40 4.39 37.83
C LYS A 24 -3.09 3.36 36.75
N PRO A 25 -4.04 3.02 35.87
CA PRO A 25 -3.68 2.30 34.67
C PRO A 25 -2.68 3.19 33.92
N SER A 26 -1.45 2.74 33.82
CA SER A 26 -0.47 3.30 32.92
C SER A 26 -1.03 3.08 31.49
N GLY A 27 -1.73 4.09 30.97
CA GLY A 27 -1.94 4.21 29.54
C GLY A 27 -0.54 4.28 28.94
N GLN A 28 -0.03 3.16 28.46
CA GLN A 28 1.06 3.16 27.52
C GLN A 28 0.53 3.95 26.32
N GLU A 29 0.91 5.23 26.26
CA GLU A 29 0.90 5.92 24.96
C GLU A 29 1.83 5.07 24.10
N ALA A 30 1.25 4.36 23.14
CA ALA A 30 2.02 3.69 22.11
C ALA A 30 2.86 4.78 21.46
N SER A 31 4.16 4.74 21.63
CA SER A 31 5.09 5.56 20.84
C SER A 31 4.71 5.36 19.39
N PRO A 32 4.66 6.42 18.54
CA PRO A 32 4.40 6.25 17.15
C PRO A 32 5.40 5.23 16.62
N SER A 33 4.89 4.07 16.24
CA SER A 33 5.72 3.01 15.66
C SER A 33 6.16 3.52 14.31
N HIS A 34 7.45 3.81 14.15
CA HIS A 34 8.00 4.10 12.84
C HIS A 34 7.70 2.95 11.90
N PRO A 35 7.30 3.24 10.64
CA PRO A 35 7.09 2.18 9.65
C PRO A 35 8.31 1.28 9.55
N SER A 36 8.09 0.00 9.34
CA SER A 36 9.17 -0.97 9.10
C SER A 36 8.96 -1.66 7.76
N TYR A 37 10.06 -2.02 7.09
CA TYR A 37 10.00 -2.64 5.77
C TYR A 37 10.94 -3.81 5.61
N SER A 38 10.61 -4.65 4.62
CA SER A 38 11.42 -5.76 4.15
C SER A 38 11.30 -5.86 2.62
N ASN A 39 12.36 -6.31 1.95
CA ASN A 39 12.29 -6.77 0.55
C ASN A 39 11.91 -8.25 0.44
N LEU A 40 11.48 -8.87 1.53
CA LEU A 40 11.11 -10.29 1.59
C LEU A 40 12.24 -11.23 1.18
N ASN A 41 13.48 -10.86 1.47
CA ASN A 41 14.67 -11.64 1.12
C ASN A 41 15.16 -12.55 2.27
N SER A 42 14.23 -12.98 3.14
CA SER A 42 14.49 -13.99 4.18
C SER A 42 13.31 -14.95 4.31
N PRO A 43 13.55 -16.20 4.73
CA PRO A 43 12.47 -17.16 4.99
C PRO A 43 11.48 -16.66 6.05
N SER A 44 11.95 -15.92 7.08
CA SER A 44 11.11 -15.39 8.16
C SER A 44 10.14 -14.34 7.67
N SER A 45 10.59 -13.36 6.89
CA SER A 45 9.72 -12.31 6.35
C SER A 45 8.74 -12.83 5.31
N LEU A 46 9.17 -13.79 4.45
CA LEU A 46 8.29 -14.46 3.51
C LEU A 46 7.16 -15.20 4.22
N GLU A 47 7.50 -15.98 5.28
CA GLU A 47 6.49 -16.75 6.01
C GLU A 47 5.53 -15.84 6.80
N GLU A 48 6.04 -14.78 7.43
CA GLU A 48 5.20 -13.79 8.10
C GLU A 48 4.18 -13.18 7.13
N VAL A 49 4.64 -12.75 5.96
CA VAL A 49 3.78 -12.16 4.92
C VAL A 49 2.82 -13.20 4.34
N ARG A 50 3.27 -14.45 4.10
CA ARG A 50 2.41 -15.56 3.66
C ARG A 50 1.22 -15.76 4.60
N ILE A 51 1.48 -15.86 5.90
CA ILE A 51 0.44 -16.09 6.91
C ILE A 51 -0.56 -14.92 6.90
N LEU A 52 -0.06 -13.70 6.86
CA LEU A 52 -0.88 -12.51 6.91
C LEU A 52 -1.74 -12.36 5.66
N LEU A 53 -1.18 -12.54 4.47
CA LEU A 53 -1.91 -12.47 3.21
C LEU A 53 -2.98 -13.58 3.11
N SER A 54 -2.62 -14.83 3.46
CA SER A 54 -3.54 -15.99 3.38
C SER A 54 -4.73 -15.90 4.36
N ALA A 55 -4.67 -14.99 5.33
CA ALA A 55 -5.82 -14.69 6.21
C ALA A 55 -6.89 -13.81 5.52
N HIS A 56 -6.53 -13.13 4.42
CA HIS A 56 -7.38 -12.13 3.79
C HIS A 56 -7.58 -12.35 2.28
N LEU A 57 -6.68 -13.06 1.63
CA LEU A 57 -6.63 -13.28 0.19
C LEU A 57 -6.74 -14.77 -0.15
N ASP A 58 -7.03 -15.04 -1.40
CA ASP A 58 -7.01 -16.40 -1.95
C ASP A 58 -5.59 -16.98 -1.85
N LYS A 59 -5.50 -18.23 -1.40
CA LYS A 59 -4.21 -18.86 -1.11
C LYS A 59 -3.39 -19.12 -2.37
N ASP A 60 -4.01 -19.48 -3.46
CA ASP A 60 -3.30 -19.79 -4.71
C ASP A 60 -2.73 -18.46 -5.28
N SER A 61 -3.48 -17.37 -5.22
CA SER A 61 -2.99 -16.04 -5.57
C SER A 61 -1.79 -15.59 -4.71
N VAL A 62 -1.84 -15.88 -3.40
CA VAL A 62 -0.71 -15.60 -2.49
C VAL A 62 0.53 -16.41 -2.85
N GLU A 63 0.37 -17.71 -3.14
CA GLU A 63 1.49 -18.57 -3.53
C GLU A 63 2.10 -18.15 -4.88
N GLU A 64 1.27 -17.78 -5.86
CA GLU A 64 1.74 -17.24 -7.14
C GLU A 64 2.56 -15.96 -6.92
N PHE A 65 2.06 -15.03 -6.12
CA PHE A 65 2.78 -13.79 -5.78
C PHE A 65 4.12 -14.09 -5.08
N LEU A 66 4.12 -14.95 -4.06
CA LEU A 66 5.34 -15.28 -3.33
C LEU A 66 6.36 -16.03 -4.20
N LYS A 67 5.90 -16.77 -5.20
CA LYS A 67 6.78 -17.37 -6.20
C LYS A 67 7.48 -16.31 -7.05
N LEU A 68 6.76 -15.26 -7.47
CA LEU A 68 7.36 -14.12 -8.19
C LEU A 68 8.37 -13.36 -7.32
N VAL A 69 8.03 -13.13 -6.04
CA VAL A 69 8.95 -12.51 -5.06
C VAL A 69 10.22 -13.33 -4.92
N LYS A 70 10.06 -14.65 -4.73
CA LYS A 70 11.21 -15.54 -4.55
C LYS A 70 12.08 -15.62 -5.80
N ASP A 71 11.49 -15.74 -6.98
CA ASP A 71 12.21 -15.78 -8.25
C ASP A 71 13.05 -14.53 -8.46
N TYR A 72 12.47 -13.34 -8.16
CA TYR A 72 13.20 -12.09 -8.22
C TYR A 72 14.33 -12.04 -7.18
N ASN A 73 14.03 -12.34 -5.92
CA ASN A 73 15.00 -12.23 -4.84
C ASN A 73 16.15 -13.24 -4.93
N ASP A 74 15.91 -14.44 -5.44
CA ASP A 74 16.96 -15.45 -5.67
C ASP A 74 18.01 -14.92 -6.68
N ILE A 75 17.60 -14.10 -7.65
CA ILE A 75 18.47 -13.54 -8.68
C ILE A 75 19.16 -12.26 -8.20
N VAL A 76 18.39 -11.30 -7.66
CA VAL A 76 18.90 -9.95 -7.36
C VAL A 76 19.26 -9.74 -5.89
N GLY A 77 19.00 -10.70 -5.01
CA GLY A 77 19.32 -10.62 -3.58
C GLY A 77 20.77 -10.19 -3.28
N PRO A 78 21.77 -10.62 -4.05
CA PRO A 78 23.17 -10.15 -3.88
C PRO A 78 23.37 -8.65 -4.04
N SER A 79 22.40 -7.92 -4.62
CA SER A 79 22.46 -6.45 -4.72
C SER A 79 22.23 -5.70 -3.39
N GLY A 80 21.92 -6.41 -2.30
CA GLY A 80 21.78 -5.85 -0.96
C GLY A 80 20.35 -5.67 -0.46
N LEU A 81 19.42 -6.54 -0.90
CA LEU A 81 18.03 -6.54 -0.44
C LEU A 81 17.91 -6.87 1.06
N LYS A 82 16.96 -6.21 1.73
CA LYS A 82 16.66 -6.44 3.14
C LYS A 82 15.83 -7.72 3.32
N GLY A 83 16.33 -8.63 4.16
CA GLY A 83 15.64 -9.87 4.48
C GLY A 83 14.52 -9.65 5.48
N ASP A 84 14.87 -9.35 6.72
CA ASP A 84 13.92 -9.14 7.79
C ASP A 84 13.37 -7.70 7.81
N PHE A 85 12.26 -7.50 8.53
CA PHE A 85 11.70 -6.16 8.74
C PHE A 85 12.66 -5.30 9.56
N THR A 86 13.00 -4.12 9.03
CA THR A 86 13.82 -3.11 9.66
C THR A 86 13.10 -1.76 9.61
N GLU A 87 13.55 -0.79 10.40
CA GLU A 87 13.01 0.57 10.35
C GLU A 87 13.01 1.08 8.90
N PHE A 88 11.87 1.68 8.49
CA PHE A 88 11.70 2.20 7.14
C PHE A 88 12.50 3.50 6.98
N THR A 89 13.42 3.47 6.05
CA THR A 89 14.15 4.66 5.59
C THR A 89 13.90 4.85 4.10
N LYS A 90 14.20 6.05 3.58
CA LYS A 90 14.17 6.23 2.13
C LYS A 90 15.08 5.18 1.48
N THR A 91 14.48 4.34 0.66
CA THR A 91 15.21 3.29 -0.05
C THR A 91 15.66 3.82 -1.41
N ASP A 92 16.90 3.53 -1.77
CA ASP A 92 17.45 3.80 -3.08
C ASP A 92 18.13 2.52 -3.56
N TYR A 93 17.64 1.98 -4.67
CA TYR A 93 18.10 0.71 -5.20
C TYR A 93 19.02 0.93 -6.39
N ASP A 94 20.16 0.28 -6.38
CA ASP A 94 21.17 0.36 -7.46
C ASP A 94 20.73 -0.50 -8.66
N VAL A 95 19.86 0.08 -9.49
CA VAL A 95 19.34 -0.57 -10.71
C VAL A 95 20.47 -0.98 -11.66
N ALA A 96 21.60 -0.24 -11.65
CA ALA A 96 22.76 -0.60 -12.45
C ALA A 96 23.44 -1.92 -12.00
N LYS A 97 23.23 -2.34 -10.74
CA LYS A 97 23.63 -3.65 -10.26
C LYS A 97 22.55 -4.71 -10.47
N ILE A 98 21.30 -4.34 -10.34
CA ILE A 98 20.15 -5.26 -10.45
C ILE A 98 19.98 -5.76 -11.89
N ASN A 99 19.95 -4.85 -12.85
CA ASN A 99 19.64 -5.18 -14.25
C ASN A 99 20.56 -6.23 -14.88
N PRO A 100 21.89 -6.18 -14.71
CA PRO A 100 22.76 -7.22 -15.25
C PRO A 100 22.47 -8.60 -14.66
N LEU A 101 22.19 -8.70 -13.34
CA LEU A 101 21.88 -9.95 -12.69
C LEU A 101 20.57 -10.54 -13.24
N TRP A 102 19.55 -9.70 -13.41
CA TRP A 102 18.26 -10.12 -13.96
C TRP A 102 18.39 -10.55 -15.41
N HIS A 103 19.00 -9.73 -16.26
CA HIS A 103 19.15 -10.01 -17.68
C HIS A 103 19.97 -11.29 -17.97
N GLU A 104 21.01 -11.56 -17.19
CA GLU A 104 21.82 -12.79 -17.32
C GLU A 104 20.97 -14.06 -17.13
N GLN A 105 19.96 -14.02 -16.22
CA GLN A 105 19.14 -15.18 -15.89
C GLN A 105 17.83 -15.26 -16.71
N LYS A 106 17.29 -14.12 -17.11
CA LYS A 106 15.95 -14.01 -17.68
C LYS A 106 15.91 -13.50 -19.13
N GLY A 107 17.07 -13.09 -19.69
CA GLY A 107 17.14 -12.58 -21.06
C GLY A 107 16.28 -11.37 -21.27
N ASP A 108 15.40 -11.42 -22.28
CA ASP A 108 14.52 -10.29 -22.67
C ASP A 108 13.26 -10.13 -21.81
N PHE A 109 13.04 -11.02 -20.84
CA PHE A 109 11.96 -10.83 -19.86
C PHE A 109 12.36 -9.79 -18.84
N ILE A 110 11.73 -8.61 -18.93
CA ILE A 110 12.05 -7.45 -18.08
C ILE A 110 11.58 -7.58 -16.62
N GLY A 111 10.89 -8.67 -16.27
CA GLY A 111 10.31 -8.88 -14.94
C GLY A 111 8.86 -8.43 -14.84
N THR A 112 8.35 -8.34 -13.62
CA THR A 112 6.99 -7.90 -13.31
C THR A 112 7.01 -6.57 -12.57
N ASN A 113 5.95 -5.75 -12.72
CA ASN A 113 5.82 -4.46 -12.07
C ASN A 113 4.72 -4.42 -11.00
N CYS A 114 4.41 -3.22 -10.51
CA CYS A 114 3.38 -2.99 -9.48
C CYS A 114 2.00 -3.50 -9.91
N ARG A 115 1.58 -3.25 -11.16
CA ARG A 115 0.26 -3.65 -11.69
C ARG A 115 0.14 -5.16 -11.80
N ILE A 116 1.12 -5.84 -12.39
CA ILE A 116 1.13 -7.30 -12.54
C ILE A 116 1.07 -7.99 -11.16
N ASN A 117 1.88 -7.56 -10.21
CA ASN A 117 1.92 -8.15 -8.87
C ASN A 117 0.67 -7.87 -8.04
N SER A 118 0.12 -6.65 -8.11
CA SER A 118 -1.13 -6.34 -7.42
C SER A 118 -2.31 -7.12 -8.01
N TYR A 119 -2.37 -7.27 -9.34
CA TYR A 119 -3.39 -8.12 -9.98
C TYR A 119 -3.27 -9.58 -9.54
N THR A 120 -2.06 -10.14 -9.54
CA THR A 120 -1.81 -11.52 -9.09
C THR A 120 -2.37 -11.78 -7.69
N LEU A 121 -2.20 -10.81 -6.75
CA LEU A 121 -2.78 -10.93 -5.42
C LEU A 121 -4.30 -10.78 -5.38
N LEU A 122 -4.86 -9.92 -6.23
CA LEU A 122 -6.25 -9.48 -6.14
C LEU A 122 -7.22 -10.20 -7.08
N LYS A 123 -6.73 -10.92 -8.10
CA LYS A 123 -7.54 -11.48 -9.20
C LYS A 123 -8.73 -12.33 -8.76
N ASN A 124 -8.62 -13.04 -7.64
CA ASN A 124 -9.69 -13.84 -7.06
C ASN A 124 -10.53 -13.10 -6.00
N THR A 125 -10.27 -11.80 -5.79
CA THR A 125 -10.98 -10.96 -4.80
C THR A 125 -11.66 -9.75 -5.42
N ILE A 126 -11.43 -9.47 -6.70
CA ILE A 126 -12.08 -8.39 -7.45
C ILE A 126 -12.95 -9.03 -8.55
N GLU A 127 -14.23 -8.64 -8.59
CA GLU A 127 -15.08 -8.98 -9.72
C GLU A 127 -14.92 -7.91 -10.81
N ILE A 128 -14.38 -8.31 -11.97
CA ILE A 128 -14.12 -7.43 -13.11
C ILE A 128 -15.12 -7.76 -14.23
N PRO A 129 -16.12 -6.89 -14.46
CA PRO A 129 -17.07 -7.11 -15.55
C PRO A 129 -16.43 -6.88 -16.94
N PRO A 130 -16.98 -7.44 -17.99
CA PRO A 130 -16.52 -7.20 -19.36
C PRO A 130 -16.94 -5.79 -19.80
N VAL A 131 -16.13 -4.80 -19.52
CA VAL A 131 -16.31 -3.41 -19.98
C VAL A 131 -15.30 -3.07 -21.08
N SER A 132 -15.56 -1.98 -21.81
CA SER A 132 -14.62 -1.48 -22.81
C SER A 132 -13.27 -1.17 -22.16
N GLN A 133 -12.19 -1.59 -22.78
CA GLN A 133 -10.81 -1.36 -22.35
C GLN A 133 -10.07 -0.45 -23.34
N ASP A 134 -9.05 0.22 -22.82
CA ASP A 134 -8.04 0.95 -23.55
C ASP A 134 -6.69 0.64 -22.91
N ASP A 135 -5.98 -0.32 -23.49
CA ASP A 135 -4.74 -0.88 -22.97
C ASP A 135 -3.47 -0.32 -23.63
N GLU A 136 -3.59 0.79 -24.35
CA GLU A 136 -2.48 1.39 -25.10
C GLU A 136 -1.26 1.71 -24.20
N LEU A 137 -1.49 2.15 -22.95
CA LEU A 137 -0.41 2.40 -22.00
C LEU A 137 0.11 1.13 -21.29
N LEU A 138 -0.46 -0.04 -21.57
CA LEU A 138 -0.07 -1.32 -20.97
C LEU A 138 0.85 -2.15 -21.86
N PHE A 139 1.44 -1.58 -22.93
CA PHE A 139 2.24 -2.33 -23.88
C PHE A 139 3.45 -3.03 -23.22
N MET A 140 4.13 -2.39 -22.26
CA MET A 140 5.22 -3.02 -21.51
C MET A 140 4.74 -4.11 -20.57
N ASP A 141 3.59 -3.90 -19.93
CA ASP A 141 2.97 -4.91 -19.06
C ASP A 141 2.57 -6.14 -19.89
N ASN A 142 1.93 -5.93 -21.04
CA ASN A 142 1.50 -7.00 -21.92
C ASN A 142 2.70 -7.79 -22.48
N ASP A 143 3.79 -7.11 -22.87
CA ASP A 143 5.03 -7.76 -23.31
C ASP A 143 5.65 -8.60 -22.16
N ALA A 144 5.66 -8.07 -20.94
CA ALA A 144 6.16 -8.79 -19.77
C ALA A 144 5.28 -9.99 -19.40
N ILE A 145 3.96 -9.86 -19.46
CA ILE A 145 3.02 -10.97 -19.23
C ILE A 145 3.26 -12.09 -20.23
N ASP A 146 3.40 -11.76 -21.51
CA ASP A 146 3.60 -12.73 -22.57
C ASP A 146 4.96 -13.43 -22.48
N LYS A 147 6.05 -12.69 -22.29
CA LYS A 147 7.40 -13.23 -22.18
C LYS A 147 7.62 -14.03 -20.89
N GLY A 148 7.02 -13.56 -19.79
CA GLY A 148 7.14 -14.21 -18.50
C GLY A 148 6.16 -15.35 -18.27
N HIS A 149 5.14 -15.50 -19.13
CA HIS A 149 4.03 -16.46 -18.97
C HIS A 149 3.40 -16.38 -17.54
N VAL A 150 3.23 -15.15 -17.04
CA VAL A 150 2.81 -14.90 -15.65
C VAL A 150 1.29 -14.82 -15.49
N MET A 151 0.54 -14.82 -16.57
CA MET A 151 -0.92 -14.85 -16.62
C MET A 151 -1.40 -15.67 -17.79
N ASP A 152 -2.58 -16.28 -17.67
CA ASP A 152 -3.30 -16.83 -18.82
C ASP A 152 -4.07 -15.74 -19.59
N ASP A 153 -4.65 -16.09 -20.74
CA ASP A 153 -5.38 -15.13 -21.60
C ASP A 153 -6.59 -14.49 -20.88
N LYS A 154 -7.25 -15.23 -19.99
CA LYS A 154 -8.40 -14.74 -19.22
C LYS A 154 -7.95 -13.70 -18.18
N ASP A 155 -6.91 -14.01 -17.44
CA ASP A 155 -6.33 -13.12 -16.45
C ASP A 155 -5.75 -11.87 -17.11
N LYS A 156 -5.06 -12.01 -18.24
CA LYS A 156 -4.55 -10.90 -19.04
C LYS A 156 -5.67 -9.98 -19.54
N ALA A 157 -6.79 -10.53 -20.02
CA ALA A 157 -7.92 -9.72 -20.44
C ALA A 157 -8.53 -8.94 -19.26
N ALA A 158 -8.68 -9.56 -18.10
CA ALA A 158 -9.18 -8.90 -16.89
C ALA A 158 -8.18 -7.86 -16.33
N PHE A 159 -6.89 -8.13 -16.40
CA PHE A 159 -5.81 -7.19 -16.09
C PHE A 159 -5.90 -5.94 -16.98
N ASN A 160 -6.04 -6.09 -18.28
CA ASN A 160 -6.15 -4.98 -19.23
C ASN A 160 -7.39 -4.14 -18.98
N ILE A 161 -8.50 -4.75 -18.56
CA ILE A 161 -9.69 -4.01 -18.13
C ILE A 161 -9.40 -3.21 -16.85
N LEU A 162 -8.87 -3.85 -15.81
CA LEU A 162 -8.67 -3.19 -14.52
C LEU A 162 -7.74 -1.98 -14.63
N PHE A 163 -6.69 -2.07 -15.44
CA PHE A 163 -5.65 -1.04 -15.59
C PHE A 163 -5.77 -0.20 -16.86
N SER A 164 -6.90 -0.26 -17.55
CA SER A 164 -7.19 0.60 -18.71
C SER A 164 -6.95 2.07 -18.40
N ARG A 165 -6.45 2.81 -19.37
CA ARG A 165 -6.48 4.27 -19.29
C ARG A 165 -7.91 4.78 -19.42
N VAL A 166 -8.21 5.88 -18.74
CA VAL A 166 -9.55 6.48 -18.65
C VAL A 166 -9.50 7.89 -19.23
N LYS A 167 -10.23 8.14 -20.31
CA LYS A 167 -10.33 9.47 -20.91
C LYS A 167 -10.87 10.48 -19.90
N THR A 168 -10.27 11.68 -19.90
CA THR A 168 -10.64 12.75 -18.99
C THR A 168 -10.69 14.10 -19.71
N GLU A 169 -10.83 15.19 -18.98
CA GLU A 169 -10.89 16.55 -19.48
C GLU A 169 -9.52 17.24 -19.41
N ALA A 170 -9.25 18.19 -20.33
CA ALA A 170 -8.04 19.01 -20.30
C ALA A 170 -8.10 20.03 -19.15
N THR A 171 -7.82 19.59 -17.93
CA THR A 171 -7.82 20.41 -16.73
C THR A 171 -6.76 19.95 -15.74
N GLN A 172 -6.33 20.86 -14.86
CA GLN A 172 -5.46 20.52 -13.72
C GLN A 172 -6.25 20.29 -12.42
N ASP A 173 -7.57 20.35 -12.47
CA ASP A 173 -8.43 20.13 -11.31
C ASP A 173 -8.48 18.63 -10.96
N VAL A 174 -7.76 18.24 -9.92
CA VAL A 174 -7.71 16.89 -9.40
C VAL A 174 -9.10 16.33 -9.07
N LYS A 175 -10.05 17.17 -8.63
CA LYS A 175 -11.42 16.72 -8.29
C LYS A 175 -12.16 16.18 -9.51
N VAL A 176 -11.97 16.80 -10.68
CA VAL A 176 -12.55 16.33 -11.95
C VAL A 176 -11.99 14.94 -12.29
N HIS A 177 -10.68 14.79 -12.20
CA HIS A 177 -9.99 13.54 -12.50
C HIS A 177 -10.34 12.43 -11.52
N ALA A 178 -10.33 12.73 -10.22
CA ALA A 178 -10.69 11.78 -9.17
C ALA A 178 -12.12 11.25 -9.33
N LYS A 179 -13.07 12.13 -9.64
CA LYS A 179 -14.45 11.74 -9.94
C LYS A 179 -14.52 10.82 -11.17
N ARG A 180 -13.75 11.12 -12.22
CA ARG A 180 -13.72 10.31 -13.44
C ARG A 180 -13.15 8.92 -13.16
N MET A 181 -12.04 8.83 -12.42
CA MET A 181 -11.42 7.55 -12.05
C MET A 181 -12.32 6.77 -11.09
N ALA A 182 -12.93 7.41 -10.09
CA ALA A 182 -13.88 6.77 -9.19
C ALA A 182 -15.07 6.17 -9.96
N GLN A 183 -15.61 6.89 -10.96
CA GLN A 183 -16.68 6.40 -11.83
C GLN A 183 -16.25 5.16 -12.63
N TYR A 184 -14.99 5.12 -13.09
CA TYR A 184 -14.45 3.94 -13.78
C TYR A 184 -14.31 2.77 -12.81
N LEU A 185 -13.65 2.98 -11.69
CA LEU A 185 -13.35 1.93 -10.71
C LEU A 185 -14.61 1.41 -10.00
N SER A 186 -15.68 2.20 -9.88
CA SER A 186 -16.96 1.76 -9.30
C SER A 186 -17.70 0.68 -10.11
N GLN A 187 -17.25 0.39 -11.33
CA GLN A 187 -17.75 -0.73 -12.12
C GLN A 187 -17.25 -2.09 -11.61
N PHE A 188 -16.17 -2.10 -10.82
CA PHE A 188 -15.58 -3.29 -10.25
C PHE A 188 -16.09 -3.50 -8.83
N LYS A 189 -16.16 -4.78 -8.40
CA LYS A 189 -16.51 -5.08 -7.03
C LYS A 189 -15.29 -5.50 -6.25
N PHE A 190 -14.84 -4.61 -5.39
CA PHE A 190 -13.67 -4.82 -4.55
C PHE A 190 -14.03 -5.55 -3.26
N ASN A 191 -13.03 -6.20 -2.65
CA ASN A 191 -13.14 -6.76 -1.30
C ASN A 191 -13.11 -5.64 -0.24
N ASP A 192 -13.93 -5.76 0.81
CA ASP A 192 -14.02 -4.73 1.85
C ASP A 192 -12.79 -4.68 2.77
N LYS A 193 -12.10 -5.81 2.94
CA LYS A 193 -10.97 -5.94 3.88
C LYS A 193 -9.61 -5.67 3.26
N VAL A 194 -9.48 -6.04 1.98
CA VAL A 194 -8.24 -5.84 1.22
C VAL A 194 -8.41 -4.63 0.32
N ARG A 195 -7.41 -3.76 0.26
CA ARG A 195 -7.50 -2.52 -0.50
C ARG A 195 -6.47 -2.51 -1.63
N MET A 196 -6.92 -2.15 -2.80
CA MET A 196 -6.05 -1.75 -3.91
C MET A 196 -5.79 -0.25 -3.77
N LEU A 197 -4.57 0.13 -3.40
CA LEU A 197 -4.18 1.54 -3.32
C LEU A 197 -3.47 1.93 -4.60
N SER A 198 -4.05 2.88 -5.33
CA SER A 198 -3.56 3.30 -6.64
C SER A 198 -3.14 4.76 -6.62
N VAL A 199 -1.98 5.06 -7.20
CA VAL A 199 -1.57 6.41 -7.56
C VAL A 199 -1.97 6.65 -9.00
N VAL A 200 -2.91 7.55 -9.21
CA VAL A 200 -3.43 7.89 -10.54
C VAL A 200 -2.68 9.10 -11.08
N LEU A 201 -2.24 8.98 -12.30
CA LEU A 201 -1.49 10.00 -13.04
C LEU A 201 -2.33 10.52 -14.20
N HIS A 202 -2.17 11.80 -14.49
CA HIS A 202 -2.74 12.46 -15.66
C HIS A 202 -1.70 12.47 -16.79
N ASP A 203 -2.08 12.01 -17.98
CA ASP A 203 -1.29 12.05 -19.20
C ASP A 203 -2.02 12.90 -20.25
N ASN A 204 -1.27 13.73 -21.00
CA ASN A 204 -1.81 14.60 -22.04
C ASN A 204 -1.03 14.54 -23.35
N LEU A 205 -0.25 13.47 -23.58
CA LEU A 205 0.55 13.34 -24.79
C LEU A 205 -0.32 13.07 -26.03
N ASP A 206 -1.28 12.13 -25.91
CA ASP A 206 -2.19 11.74 -26.99
C ASP A 206 -3.67 12.02 -26.63
N GLY A 207 -3.91 13.19 -26.03
CA GLY A 207 -5.18 13.56 -25.44
C GLY A 207 -5.21 13.26 -23.95
N ASP A 208 -6.13 13.93 -23.25
CA ASP A 208 -6.17 13.85 -21.78
C ASP A 208 -6.72 12.52 -21.30
N SER A 209 -5.92 11.79 -20.55
CA SER A 209 -6.27 10.50 -19.97
C SER A 209 -5.70 10.32 -18.56
N LEU A 210 -6.30 9.42 -17.80
CA LEU A 210 -5.85 9.00 -16.49
C LEU A 210 -5.40 7.55 -16.56
N PHE A 211 -4.35 7.21 -15.84
CA PHE A 211 -3.90 5.84 -15.71
C PHE A 211 -3.36 5.56 -14.31
N ILE A 212 -3.37 4.31 -13.90
CA ILE A 212 -2.77 3.89 -12.63
C ILE A 212 -1.26 3.77 -12.85
N GLY A 213 -0.52 4.80 -12.44
CA GLY A 213 0.94 4.86 -12.58
C GLY A 213 1.67 3.99 -11.57
N HIS A 214 1.08 3.84 -10.36
CA HIS A 214 1.57 2.91 -9.35
C HIS A 214 0.41 2.29 -8.57
N VAL A 215 0.62 1.08 -8.05
CA VAL A 215 -0.39 0.37 -7.27
C VAL A 215 0.27 -0.61 -6.30
N GLY A 216 -0.34 -0.76 -5.14
CA GLY A 216 0.01 -1.78 -4.16
C GLY A 216 -1.23 -2.32 -3.45
N VAL A 217 -1.03 -3.37 -2.67
CA VAL A 217 -2.09 -4.07 -1.94
C VAL A 217 -1.92 -3.82 -0.45
N LEU A 218 -2.97 -3.33 0.20
CA LEU A 218 -3.03 -3.09 1.62
C LEU A 218 -3.93 -4.12 2.30
N VAL A 219 -3.39 -4.80 3.30
CA VAL A 219 -4.13 -5.75 4.13
C VAL A 219 -4.06 -5.36 5.61
N PRO A 220 -5.14 -5.60 6.39
CA PRO A 220 -5.08 -5.39 7.83
C PRO A 220 -4.11 -6.38 8.48
N ALA A 221 -3.34 -5.93 9.46
CA ALA A 221 -2.47 -6.72 10.30
C ALA A 221 -3.01 -6.74 11.74
N LYS A 222 -2.36 -7.49 12.64
CA LYS A 222 -2.75 -7.52 14.05
C LYS A 222 -2.67 -6.12 14.68
N GLU A 223 -1.67 -5.37 14.28
CA GLU A 223 -1.48 -3.95 14.65
C GLU A 223 -1.20 -3.20 13.36
N GLY A 224 -2.08 -2.25 12.98
CA GLY A 224 -1.95 -1.48 11.76
C GLY A 224 -2.22 -2.26 10.47
N TYR A 225 -1.38 -2.04 9.47
CA TYR A 225 -1.55 -2.54 8.12
C TYR A 225 -0.23 -3.00 7.52
N LEU A 226 -0.30 -3.97 6.61
CA LEU A 226 0.78 -4.33 5.72
C LEU A 226 0.47 -3.82 4.32
N PHE A 227 1.36 -3.02 3.76
CA PHE A 227 1.32 -2.56 2.37
C PHE A 227 2.38 -3.30 1.55
N LEU A 228 1.98 -3.86 0.42
CA LEU A 228 2.81 -4.62 -0.50
C LEU A 228 2.86 -3.94 -1.85
N GLU A 229 4.06 -3.70 -2.34
CA GLU A 229 4.28 -3.14 -3.68
C GLU A 229 5.49 -3.79 -4.37
N LYS A 230 5.48 -3.86 -5.68
CA LYS A 230 6.65 -4.01 -6.52
C LYS A 230 6.95 -2.63 -7.11
N LEU A 231 8.13 -2.08 -6.90
CA LEU A 231 8.39 -0.68 -7.20
C LEU A 231 8.32 -0.37 -8.70
N THR A 232 9.14 -1.06 -9.47
CA THR A 232 9.17 -0.99 -10.94
C THR A 232 9.44 -2.38 -11.52
N PHE A 233 9.67 -2.51 -12.81
CA PHE A 233 10.12 -3.78 -13.39
C PHE A 233 11.48 -4.19 -12.82
N GLU A 234 12.39 -3.23 -12.66
CA GLU A 234 13.76 -3.46 -12.19
C GLU A 234 13.86 -3.47 -10.67
N GLU A 235 13.24 -2.51 -9.99
CA GLU A 235 13.38 -2.32 -8.54
C GLU A 235 12.57 -3.36 -7.74
N PRO A 236 12.99 -3.68 -6.49
CA PRO A 236 12.50 -4.82 -5.75
C PRO A 236 11.05 -4.68 -5.23
N TYR A 237 10.60 -5.76 -4.64
CA TYR A 237 9.41 -5.80 -3.78
C TYR A 237 9.67 -5.05 -2.48
N GLN A 238 8.62 -4.43 -1.96
CA GLN A 238 8.57 -3.90 -0.60
C GLN A 238 7.31 -4.37 0.11
N ALA A 239 7.51 -4.89 1.31
CA ALA A 239 6.46 -5.10 2.30
C ALA A 239 6.68 -4.07 3.41
N ILE A 240 5.74 -3.17 3.65
CA ILE A 240 5.89 -2.08 4.63
C ILE A 240 4.76 -2.17 5.64
N LYS A 241 5.11 -2.19 6.93
CA LYS A 241 4.15 -2.14 8.04
C LYS A 241 3.93 -0.69 8.44
N PHE A 242 2.67 -0.26 8.45
CA PHE A 242 2.23 1.07 8.86
C PHE A 242 1.25 0.98 10.03
N ALA A 243 1.20 2.01 10.87
CA ALA A 243 0.27 2.05 11.99
C ALA A 243 -1.17 2.38 11.52
N SER A 244 -1.33 3.13 10.43
CA SER A 244 -2.63 3.54 9.91
C SER A 244 -2.65 3.59 8.37
N LYS A 245 -3.85 3.68 7.80
CA LYS A 245 -4.02 3.90 6.35
C LYS A 245 -3.52 5.28 5.92
N GLU A 246 -3.71 6.26 6.76
CA GLU A 246 -3.30 7.65 6.53
C GLU A 246 -1.78 7.74 6.32
N GLU A 247 -1.00 6.96 7.06
CA GLU A 247 0.45 6.87 6.84
C GLU A 247 0.79 6.28 5.46
N VAL A 248 0.02 5.28 4.99
CA VAL A 248 0.22 4.73 3.63
C VAL A 248 -0.12 5.77 2.57
N TYR A 249 -1.22 6.53 2.75
CA TYR A 249 -1.60 7.59 1.82
C TYR A 249 -0.53 8.69 1.77
N GLN A 250 0.00 9.11 2.92
CA GLN A 250 1.11 10.07 2.99
C GLN A 250 2.38 9.55 2.31
N TYR A 251 2.71 8.27 2.53
CA TYR A 251 3.84 7.61 1.86
C TYR A 251 3.70 7.68 0.34
N LEU A 252 2.57 7.25 -0.20
CA LEU A 252 2.31 7.26 -1.64
C LEU A 252 2.25 8.68 -2.19
N GLY A 253 1.55 9.60 -1.53
CA GLY A 253 1.45 11.00 -1.94
C GLY A 253 2.80 11.69 -1.99
N THR A 254 3.67 11.46 -1.00
CA THR A 254 5.02 12.02 -0.97
C THR A 254 5.91 11.41 -2.06
N LYS A 255 5.87 10.08 -2.22
CA LYS A 255 6.73 9.35 -3.16
C LYS A 255 6.49 9.75 -4.62
N TYR A 256 5.25 10.06 -4.98
CA TYR A 256 4.86 10.37 -6.36
C TYR A 256 4.52 11.86 -6.59
N SER A 257 4.80 12.74 -5.62
CA SER A 257 4.54 14.18 -5.69
C SER A 257 5.20 14.90 -6.85
N ASP A 258 6.35 14.39 -7.31
CA ASP A 258 7.18 15.03 -8.33
C ASP A 258 6.72 14.74 -9.77
N TYR A 259 5.67 13.92 -9.95
CA TYR A 259 5.09 13.72 -11.28
C TYR A 259 4.31 14.96 -11.68
N THR A 260 4.97 15.86 -12.38
CA THR A 260 4.43 17.16 -12.78
C THR A 260 4.82 17.50 -14.21
N GLY A 261 4.03 18.36 -14.87
CA GLY A 261 4.31 18.82 -16.22
C GLY A 261 3.32 19.89 -16.67
N PRO A 262 3.59 20.57 -17.79
CA PRO A 262 2.66 21.56 -18.33
C PRO A 262 1.29 20.93 -18.63
N GLY A 263 0.24 21.51 -18.07
CA GLY A 263 -1.13 21.03 -18.25
C GLY A 263 -1.52 19.80 -17.43
N LEU A 264 -0.58 19.12 -16.78
CA LEU A 264 -0.87 17.94 -15.97
C LEU A 264 -1.46 18.32 -14.61
N ALA A 265 -2.47 17.59 -14.19
CA ALA A 265 -2.93 17.60 -12.79
C ALA A 265 -1.93 16.86 -11.90
N LYS A 266 -1.91 17.20 -10.61
CA LYS A 266 -1.12 16.47 -9.62
C LYS A 266 -1.58 15.00 -9.51
N PRO A 267 -0.68 14.07 -9.19
CA PRO A 267 -1.05 12.71 -8.81
C PRO A 267 -2.05 12.71 -7.66
N PHE A 268 -2.93 11.72 -7.64
CA PHE A 268 -3.88 11.52 -6.54
C PHE A 268 -4.05 10.04 -6.23
N ILE A 269 -4.56 9.75 -5.02
CA ILE A 269 -4.66 8.39 -4.52
C ILE A 269 -6.11 7.92 -4.57
N MET A 270 -6.29 6.69 -5.07
CA MET A 270 -7.54 5.95 -4.95
C MET A 270 -7.35 4.78 -3.95
N ASP A 271 -8.28 4.63 -3.02
CA ASP A 271 -8.43 3.47 -2.15
C ASP A 271 -9.59 2.62 -2.69
N ASN A 272 -9.32 1.57 -3.46
CA ASN A 272 -10.25 0.91 -4.36
C ASN A 272 -10.88 1.94 -5.32
N ASP A 273 -12.20 2.12 -5.28
CA ASP A 273 -12.97 3.09 -6.08
C ASP A 273 -13.17 4.46 -5.38
N GLN A 274 -12.62 4.65 -4.18
CA GLN A 274 -12.79 5.87 -3.41
C GLN A 274 -11.57 6.80 -3.55
N TRP A 275 -11.82 8.06 -3.87
CA TRP A 275 -10.78 9.07 -3.85
C TRP A 275 -10.37 9.41 -2.41
N VAL A 276 -9.08 9.40 -2.14
CA VAL A 276 -8.49 9.87 -0.88
C VAL A 276 -8.26 11.37 -1.00
N GLU A 277 -9.15 12.17 -0.43
CA GLU A 277 -8.93 13.62 -0.35
C GLU A 277 -7.74 13.90 0.59
N GLU A 278 -6.77 14.68 0.10
CA GLU A 278 -5.72 15.21 0.99
C GLU A 278 -6.37 16.14 2.01
N PRO A 279 -6.01 16.06 3.30
CA PRO A 279 -6.44 17.06 4.27
C PRO A 279 -5.93 18.42 3.83
N GLN A 280 -6.85 19.43 3.79
CA GLN A 280 -6.54 20.80 3.44
C GLN A 280 -5.63 21.46 4.47
#